data_b7b83888ec12e91530ba14700deb3e99
#
_entry.id   b7b83888ec12e91530ba14700deb3e99
#
_cell.length_a   1.000
_cell.length_b   1.000
_cell.length_c   1.000
_cell.angle_alpha   90.00
_cell.angle_beta   90.00
_cell.angle_gamma   90.00
#
_symmetry.space_group_name_H-M   'P 1'
#
loop_
_entity.id
_entity.type
_entity.pdbx_description
1 polymer ?
#
loop_
_entity_poly.entity_id
_entity_poly.type
_entity_poly.pdbx_seq_one_letter_code
_entity_poly.pdbx_strand_id
1 'polypeptide(L)'
;MGEFWPVPDVLAYLAGCWRVTRSVRDLASGAEGEFTGTTEFRAEKTGGLLHHESGTFVWQGVARPAERTLRFLPGQGGTADVRFADGRPFHDLDLTSGRHAACHPCSADLYRGEFTVLDADHWRTVWHVRGPAKDLLLRTGYAREA
;
A
#
# COMPACT_ATOMS: atom_id res chain seq x y z
N MET A 1 12.53 0.02 22.22
CA MET A 1 12.80 -1.17 21.44
C MET A 1 12.60 -0.96 19.96
N GLY A 2 13.21 -0.67 19.16
CA GLY A 2 13.16 -0.36 17.76
C GLY A 2 12.42 -1.32 16.81
N GLU A 3 11.28 -1.82 17.22
CA GLU A 3 10.48 -2.68 16.33
C GLU A 3 9.94 -1.92 15.13
N PHE A 4 9.69 -0.63 15.30
CA PHE A 4 9.15 0.22 14.25
C PHE A 4 10.10 1.37 13.99
N TRP A 5 10.21 1.72 12.73
CA TRP A 5 11.09 2.80 12.28
C TRP A 5 10.27 4.08 12.11
N PRO A 6 10.44 5.09 12.96
CA PRO A 6 9.68 6.33 12.85
C PRO A 6 9.97 7.06 11.55
N VAL A 7 8.93 7.60 10.92
CA VAL A 7 9.05 8.35 9.67
C VAL A 7 8.40 9.71 9.86
N PRO A 8 9.19 10.77 10.08
CA PRO A 8 8.62 12.11 10.29
C PRO A 8 8.04 12.73 9.02
N ASP A 9 8.47 12.28 7.83
CA ASP A 9 7.97 12.80 6.56
C ASP A 9 7.68 11.63 5.61
N VAL A 10 6.41 11.29 5.47
CA VAL A 10 5.97 10.14 4.67
C VAL A 10 6.37 10.28 3.20
N LEU A 11 6.17 11.47 2.61
CA LEU A 11 6.44 11.66 1.19
C LEU A 11 7.94 11.55 0.89
N ALA A 12 8.78 12.14 1.75
CA ALA A 12 10.22 12.03 1.59
C ALA A 12 10.69 10.58 1.71
N TYR A 13 10.10 9.82 2.62
CA TYR A 13 10.45 8.43 2.82
C TYR A 13 10.06 7.55 1.61
N LEU A 14 8.83 7.73 1.10
CA LEU A 14 8.29 6.88 0.03
C LEU A 14 8.85 7.21 -1.34
N ALA A 15 9.32 8.44 -1.59
CA ALA A 15 9.79 8.85 -2.92
C ALA A 15 10.84 7.89 -3.47
N GLY A 16 10.69 7.50 -4.73
CA GLY A 16 11.60 6.58 -5.41
C GLY A 16 10.93 5.28 -5.82
N CYS A 17 11.74 4.26 -6.02
CA CYS A 17 11.28 2.96 -6.53
C CYS A 17 11.43 1.88 -5.48
N TRP A 18 10.45 0.98 -5.45
CA TRP A 18 10.37 -0.12 -4.50
C TRP A 18 10.05 -1.42 -5.22
N ARG A 19 10.71 -2.49 -4.82
CA ARG A 19 10.35 -3.83 -5.26
C ARG A 19 9.20 -4.33 -4.37
N VAL A 20 8.19 -4.91 -5.00
CA VAL A 20 6.95 -5.32 -4.32
C VAL A 20 6.76 -6.82 -4.41
N THR A 21 6.47 -7.43 -3.28
CA THR A 21 6.04 -8.83 -3.19
C THR A 21 4.78 -8.86 -2.36
N ARG A 22 3.68 -9.38 -2.94
CA ARG A 22 2.38 -9.42 -2.26
C ARG A 22 1.77 -10.80 -2.34
N SER A 23 1.34 -11.32 -1.20
CA SER A 23 0.49 -12.50 -1.17
C SER A 23 -0.96 -12.08 -1.02
N VAL A 24 -1.85 -12.77 -1.73
CA VAL A 24 -3.29 -12.55 -1.67
C VAL A 24 -3.94 -13.88 -1.32
N ARG A 25 -4.77 -13.88 -0.28
CA ARG A 25 -5.47 -15.07 0.16
C ARG A 25 -6.96 -14.78 0.27
N ASP A 26 -7.75 -15.63 -0.37
CA ASP A 26 -9.21 -15.62 -0.19
C ASP A 26 -9.51 -16.49 1.04
N LEU A 27 -9.93 -15.84 2.13
CA LEU A 27 -10.17 -16.55 3.39
C LEU A 27 -11.41 -17.44 3.34
N ALA A 28 -12.34 -17.16 2.44
CA ALA A 28 -13.54 -17.97 2.28
C ALA A 28 -13.26 -19.28 1.54
N SER A 29 -12.48 -19.25 0.48
CA SER A 29 -12.19 -20.42 -0.35
C SER A 29 -10.84 -21.08 -0.06
N GLY A 30 -9.92 -20.34 0.57
CA GLY A 30 -8.55 -20.78 0.77
C GLY A 30 -7.67 -20.62 -0.47
N ALA A 31 -8.18 -20.07 -1.56
CA ALA A 31 -7.39 -19.84 -2.76
C ALA A 31 -6.32 -18.78 -2.49
N GLU A 32 -5.17 -18.92 -3.13
CA GLU A 32 -4.03 -18.04 -2.94
C GLU A 32 -3.49 -17.54 -4.27
N GLY A 33 -2.96 -16.31 -4.24
CA GLY A 33 -2.28 -15.72 -5.38
C GLY A 33 -1.09 -14.90 -4.91
N GLU A 34 -0.30 -14.45 -5.87
CA GLU A 34 0.91 -13.70 -5.60
C GLU A 34 1.13 -12.63 -6.67
N PHE A 35 1.47 -11.43 -6.20
CA PHE A 35 1.85 -10.33 -7.07
C PHE A 35 3.32 -10.02 -6.84
N THR A 36 4.06 -9.88 -7.94
CA THR A 36 5.44 -9.40 -7.91
C THR A 36 5.60 -8.27 -8.93
N GLY A 37 6.27 -7.22 -8.52
CA GLY A 37 6.44 -6.07 -9.40
C GLY A 37 7.21 -4.96 -8.75
N THR A 38 6.98 -3.75 -9.23
CA THR A 38 7.62 -2.53 -8.75
C THR A 38 6.58 -1.46 -8.49
N THR A 39 6.91 -0.60 -7.52
CA THR A 39 6.13 0.60 -7.22
C THR A 39 7.05 1.80 -7.35
N GLU A 40 6.61 2.80 -8.11
CA GLU A 40 7.28 4.08 -8.20
C GLU A 40 6.45 5.15 -7.53
N PHE A 41 7.07 5.92 -6.63
CA PHE A 41 6.50 7.14 -6.06
C PHE A 41 7.24 8.31 -6.69
N ARG A 42 6.60 8.99 -7.63
CA ARG A 42 7.21 10.08 -8.40
C ARG A 42 6.62 11.41 -8.01
N ALA A 43 7.49 12.40 -7.78
CA ALA A 43 7.06 13.74 -7.40
C ALA A 43 6.18 14.37 -8.48
N GLU A 44 5.08 14.98 -8.03
CA GLU A 44 4.18 15.77 -8.87
C GLU A 44 4.40 17.27 -8.63
N LYS A 45 4.05 18.08 -9.61
CA LYS A 45 4.19 19.54 -9.52
C LYS A 45 3.41 20.14 -8.36
N THR A 46 2.33 19.49 -7.95
CA THR A 46 1.46 19.92 -6.85
C THR A 46 2.03 19.64 -5.46
N GLY A 47 3.21 19.01 -5.38
CA GLY A 47 3.88 18.72 -4.11
C GLY A 47 3.63 17.34 -3.54
N GLY A 48 2.79 16.53 -4.16
CA GLY A 48 2.54 15.15 -3.77
C GLY A 48 3.34 14.16 -4.57
N LEU A 49 3.01 12.87 -4.39
CA LEU A 49 3.61 11.78 -5.15
C LEU A 49 2.53 11.06 -5.96
N LEU A 50 2.86 10.73 -7.20
CA LEU A 50 2.07 9.78 -7.99
C LEU A 50 2.62 8.39 -7.70
N HIS A 51 1.77 7.51 -7.20
CA HIS A 51 2.09 6.13 -6.91
C HIS A 51 1.64 5.27 -8.07
N HIS A 52 2.58 4.63 -8.75
CA HIS A 52 2.27 3.70 -9.84
C HIS A 52 2.92 2.36 -9.54
N GLU A 53 2.10 1.33 -9.44
CA GLU A 53 2.52 -0.03 -9.18
C GLU A 53 2.20 -0.88 -10.41
N SER A 54 3.16 -1.69 -10.86
CA SER A 54 2.96 -2.58 -12.01
C SER A 54 3.75 -3.87 -11.80
N GLY A 55 3.21 -4.96 -12.32
CA GLY A 55 3.84 -6.26 -12.22
C GLY A 55 2.94 -7.37 -12.72
N THR A 56 3.16 -8.57 -12.19
CA THR A 56 2.44 -9.77 -12.59
C THR A 56 1.71 -10.36 -11.39
N PHE A 57 0.43 -10.61 -11.56
CA PHE A 57 -0.40 -11.30 -10.58
C PHE A 57 -0.65 -12.72 -11.04
N VAL A 58 -0.32 -13.70 -10.20
CA VAL A 58 -0.58 -15.12 -10.46
C VAL A 58 -1.67 -15.57 -9.51
N TRP A 59 -2.79 -16.02 -10.08
CA TRP A 59 -3.93 -16.52 -9.33
C TRP A 59 -4.32 -17.89 -9.85
N GLN A 60 -4.25 -18.90 -8.98
CA GLN A 60 -4.57 -20.28 -9.36
C GLN A 60 -3.84 -20.75 -10.62
N GLY A 61 -2.54 -20.42 -10.72
CA GLY A 61 -1.70 -20.82 -11.84
C GLY A 61 -1.81 -19.98 -13.09
N VAL A 62 -2.65 -18.94 -13.09
CA VAL A 62 -2.83 -18.05 -14.25
C VAL A 62 -2.12 -16.72 -13.97
N ALA A 63 -1.15 -16.38 -14.81
CA ALA A 63 -0.40 -15.14 -14.70
C ALA A 63 -1.04 -14.05 -15.56
N ARG A 64 -1.22 -12.85 -14.99
CA ARG A 64 -1.77 -11.70 -15.68
C ARG A 64 -1.02 -10.44 -15.29
N PRO A 65 -0.85 -9.47 -16.20
CA PRO A 65 -0.35 -8.17 -15.82
C PRO A 65 -1.35 -7.47 -14.91
N ALA A 66 -0.84 -6.73 -13.95
CA ALA A 66 -1.66 -5.95 -13.04
C ALA A 66 -0.97 -4.63 -12.74
N GLU A 67 -1.75 -3.56 -12.64
CA GLU A 67 -1.22 -2.25 -12.28
C GLU A 67 -2.25 -1.45 -11.49
N ARG A 68 -1.74 -0.47 -10.74
CA ARG A 68 -2.56 0.38 -9.89
C ARG A 68 -1.92 1.75 -9.76
N THR A 69 -2.76 2.79 -9.72
CA THR A 69 -2.32 4.16 -9.50
C THR A 69 -3.06 4.75 -8.32
N LEU A 70 -2.31 5.38 -7.42
CA LEU A 70 -2.83 6.17 -6.31
C LEU A 70 -2.12 7.53 -6.28
N ARG A 71 -2.65 8.47 -5.50
CA ARG A 71 -2.04 9.77 -5.26
C ARG A 71 -1.79 9.96 -3.78
N PHE A 72 -0.59 10.37 -3.43
CA PHE A 72 -0.20 10.66 -2.05
C PHE A 72 0.03 12.15 -1.95
N LEU A 73 -0.92 12.87 -1.34
CA LEU A 73 -0.85 14.31 -1.19
C LEU A 73 -0.26 14.69 0.16
N PRO A 74 0.39 15.87 0.27
CA PRO A 74 0.90 16.33 1.56
C PRO A 74 -0.24 16.51 2.55
N GLY A 75 -0.08 15.93 3.75
CA GLY A 75 -0.95 16.18 4.88
C GLY A 75 -0.27 17.08 5.90
N GLN A 76 -0.85 17.19 7.07
CA GLN A 76 -0.28 17.98 8.16
C GLN A 76 0.84 17.21 8.86
N GLY A 77 1.88 17.93 9.29
CA GLY A 77 2.91 17.37 10.14
C GLY A 77 3.70 16.19 9.53
N GLY A 78 3.94 16.21 8.23
CA GLY A 78 4.68 15.13 7.56
C GLY A 78 3.86 13.89 7.23
N THR A 79 2.54 13.95 7.40
CA THR A 79 1.62 12.88 7.02
C THR A 79 1.25 12.97 5.55
N ALA A 80 0.51 11.98 5.03
CA ALA A 80 0.00 12.00 3.67
C ALA A 80 -1.51 11.77 3.66
N ASP A 81 -2.14 12.34 2.64
CA ASP A 81 -3.54 12.12 2.30
C ASP A 81 -3.55 11.24 1.05
N VAL A 82 -3.91 9.97 1.21
CA VAL A 82 -3.89 9.01 0.11
C VAL A 82 -5.23 9.02 -0.59
N ARG A 83 -5.17 9.17 -1.91
CA ARG A 83 -6.35 9.25 -2.77
C ARG A 83 -6.28 8.26 -3.91
N PHE A 84 -7.44 7.87 -4.41
CA PHE A 84 -7.54 7.13 -5.66
C PHE A 84 -7.08 8.02 -6.83
N ALA A 85 -6.80 7.40 -7.98
CA ALA A 85 -6.31 8.13 -9.15
C ALA A 85 -7.25 9.25 -9.60
N ASP A 86 -8.56 9.09 -9.39
CA ASP A 86 -9.57 10.08 -9.75
C ASP A 86 -9.75 11.20 -8.70
N GLY A 87 -8.98 11.17 -7.62
CA GLY A 87 -9.00 12.18 -6.56
C GLY A 87 -9.92 11.88 -5.40
N ARG A 88 -10.71 10.81 -5.45
CA ARG A 88 -11.57 10.43 -4.32
C ARG A 88 -10.72 10.04 -3.10
N PRO A 89 -11.15 10.40 -1.88
CA PRO A 89 -10.41 10.04 -0.67
C PRO A 89 -10.32 8.52 -0.49
N PHE A 90 -9.15 8.05 -0.03
CA PHE A 90 -8.97 6.67 0.35
C PHE A 90 -8.70 6.58 1.86
N HIS A 91 -7.56 7.07 2.33
CA HIS A 91 -7.23 7.13 3.75
C HIS A 91 -6.10 8.13 3.99
N ASP A 92 -5.94 8.55 5.24
CA ASP A 92 -4.76 9.29 5.67
C ASP A 92 -3.62 8.30 5.99
N LEU A 93 -2.41 8.80 6.09
CA LEU A 93 -1.24 7.98 6.40
C LEU A 93 -0.28 8.76 7.27
N ASP A 94 -0.14 8.31 8.51
CA ASP A 94 0.74 8.88 9.53
C ASP A 94 1.73 7.80 9.97
N LEU A 95 2.99 7.92 9.57
CA LEU A 95 4.04 6.97 9.90
C LEU A 95 5.01 7.52 10.95
N THR A 96 4.63 8.56 11.69
CA THR A 96 5.50 9.16 12.70
C THR A 96 5.93 8.19 13.80
N SER A 97 5.10 7.19 14.11
CA SER A 97 5.47 6.12 15.05
C SER A 97 6.08 4.90 14.37
N GLY A 98 6.13 4.88 13.03
CA GLY A 98 6.52 3.70 12.25
C GLY A 98 5.37 2.73 12.01
N ARG A 99 4.17 3.04 12.47
CA ARG A 99 2.96 2.22 12.33
C ARG A 99 1.75 3.08 12.07
N HIS A 100 0.84 2.56 11.24
CA HIS A 100 -0.44 3.23 10.97
C HIS A 100 -1.52 2.20 10.70
N ALA A 101 -2.72 2.45 11.21
CA ALA A 101 -3.90 1.66 10.91
C ALA A 101 -4.87 2.52 10.10
N ALA A 102 -5.30 2.00 8.95
CA ALA A 102 -6.26 2.66 8.07
C ALA A 102 -7.55 1.88 7.99
N CYS A 103 -8.66 2.58 7.84
CA CYS A 103 -9.97 1.96 7.67
C CYS A 103 -10.74 2.75 6.62
N HIS A 104 -11.20 2.07 5.58
CA HIS A 104 -11.94 2.71 4.49
C HIS A 104 -13.18 1.89 4.14
N PRO A 105 -14.38 2.36 4.49
CA PRO A 105 -15.62 1.74 4.00
C PRO A 105 -15.82 2.13 2.53
N CYS A 106 -16.15 1.14 1.70
CA CYS A 106 -16.38 1.33 0.27
C CYS A 106 -17.62 0.53 -0.15
N SER A 107 -18.76 1.17 -0.28
CA SER A 107 -20.04 0.52 -0.50
C SER A 107 -20.33 -0.52 0.58
N ALA A 108 -20.50 -1.79 0.22
CA ALA A 108 -20.73 -2.88 1.16
C ALA A 108 -19.41 -3.50 1.68
N ASP A 109 -18.27 -3.05 1.20
CA ASP A 109 -16.96 -3.60 1.57
C ASP A 109 -16.27 -2.72 2.60
N LEU A 110 -15.50 -3.34 3.49
CA LEU A 110 -14.68 -2.65 4.48
C LEU A 110 -13.22 -3.01 4.24
N TYR A 111 -12.38 -1.99 4.04
CA TYR A 111 -10.94 -2.11 3.87
C TYR A 111 -10.26 -1.72 5.18
N ARG A 112 -9.50 -2.63 5.77
CA ARG A 112 -8.67 -2.35 6.94
C ARG A 112 -7.23 -2.64 6.61
N GLY A 113 -6.36 -1.66 6.81
CA GLY A 113 -4.94 -1.77 6.49
C GLY A 113 -4.06 -1.44 7.67
N GLU A 114 -2.96 -2.16 7.79
CA GLU A 114 -1.91 -1.86 8.75
C GLU A 114 -0.61 -1.63 7.98
N PHE A 115 0.04 -0.52 8.28
CA PHE A 115 1.33 -0.13 7.71
C PHE A 115 2.38 -0.27 8.80
N THR A 116 3.52 -0.86 8.47
CA THR A 116 4.66 -1.00 9.37
C THR A 116 5.93 -0.65 8.62
N VAL A 117 6.70 0.30 9.16
CA VAL A 117 8.02 0.64 8.63
C VAL A 117 9.06 -0.12 9.44
N LEU A 118 9.92 -0.87 8.75
CA LEU A 118 10.91 -1.73 9.38
C LEU A 118 12.26 -1.04 9.50
N ASP A 119 12.66 -0.33 8.45
CA ASP A 119 13.92 0.43 8.40
C ASP A 119 13.86 1.43 7.25
N ALA A 120 14.99 2.06 6.92
CA ALA A 120 15.04 3.07 5.86
C ALA A 120 14.64 2.53 4.48
N ASP A 121 14.74 1.22 4.27
CA ASP A 121 14.60 0.61 2.96
C ASP A 121 13.51 -0.47 2.89
N HIS A 122 12.79 -0.70 3.98
CA HIS A 122 11.77 -1.76 4.03
C HIS A 122 10.54 -1.32 4.79
N TRP A 123 9.38 -1.52 4.19
CA TRP A 123 8.10 -1.36 4.87
C TRP A 123 7.11 -2.41 4.35
N ARG A 124 6.03 -2.60 5.05
CA ARG A 124 5.05 -3.62 4.70
C ARG A 124 3.63 -3.16 5.04
N THR A 125 2.67 -3.80 4.40
CA THR A 125 1.25 -3.60 4.68
C THR A 125 0.55 -4.93 4.83
N VAL A 126 -0.53 -4.92 5.61
CA VAL A 126 -1.50 -6.01 5.67
C VAL A 126 -2.86 -5.39 5.48
N TRP A 127 -3.55 -5.75 4.40
CA TRP A 127 -4.90 -5.29 4.13
C TRP A 127 -5.88 -6.44 4.26
N HIS A 128 -6.97 -6.21 4.97
CA HIS A 128 -8.09 -7.13 5.05
C HIS A 128 -9.30 -6.46 4.40
N VAL A 129 -9.82 -7.07 3.35
CA VAL A 129 -10.98 -6.56 2.60
C VAL A 129 -12.14 -7.50 2.82
N ARG A 130 -13.17 -7.04 3.52
CA ARG A 130 -14.35 -7.84 3.86
C ARG A 130 -15.61 -7.21 3.29
N GLY A 131 -16.49 -8.06 2.77
CA GLY A 131 -17.78 -7.65 2.27
C GLY A 131 -18.67 -8.88 2.06
N PRO A 132 -19.91 -8.70 1.56
CA PRO A 132 -20.81 -9.83 1.32
C PRO A 132 -20.26 -10.89 0.38
N ALA A 133 -19.42 -10.46 -0.59
CA ALA A 133 -18.86 -11.34 -1.61
C ALA A 133 -17.32 -11.46 -1.53
N LYS A 134 -16.70 -10.87 -0.50
CA LYS A 134 -15.24 -10.81 -0.39
C LYS A 134 -14.77 -11.08 1.03
N ASP A 135 -13.65 -11.79 1.14
CA ASP A 135 -12.91 -11.90 2.38
C ASP A 135 -11.45 -12.16 2.00
N LEU A 136 -10.71 -11.06 1.74
CA LEU A 136 -9.36 -11.13 1.19
C LEU A 136 -8.35 -10.63 2.21
N LEU A 137 -7.23 -11.32 2.30
CA LEU A 137 -6.08 -10.90 3.08
C LEU A 137 -4.90 -10.68 2.14
N LEU A 138 -4.38 -9.45 2.13
CA LEU A 138 -3.26 -9.05 1.28
C LEU A 138 -2.09 -8.66 2.17
N ARG A 139 -0.97 -9.34 2.02
CA ARG A 139 0.27 -9.04 2.74
C ARG A 139 1.32 -8.59 1.73
N THR A 140 1.87 -7.40 1.92
CA THR A 140 2.80 -6.82 0.96
C THR A 140 4.08 -6.40 1.65
N GLY A 141 5.21 -6.79 1.07
CA GLY A 141 6.52 -6.30 1.45
C GLY A 141 7.06 -5.37 0.36
N TYR A 142 7.67 -4.26 0.79
CA TYR A 142 8.30 -3.29 -0.08
C TYR A 142 9.77 -3.17 0.30
N ALA A 143 10.65 -3.29 -0.69
CA ALA A 143 12.09 -3.12 -0.51
C ALA A 143 12.59 -2.06 -1.49
N ARG A 144 13.33 -1.07 -0.98
CA ARG A 144 13.81 0.03 -1.82
C ARG A 144 14.76 -0.50 -2.89
N GLU A 145 14.55 -0.08 -4.11
CA GLU A 145 15.47 -0.38 -5.21
C GLU A 145 16.63 0.62 -5.20
N ALA A 146 17.81 0.08 -5.47
CA ALA A 146 19.02 0.89 -5.52
C ALA A 146 19.03 1.85 -6.71
#